data_ad8d5491e0134fbc2b90e369432da749
#
_entry.id   ad8d5491e0134fbc2b90e369432da749
#
_cell.length_a   1.000
_cell.length_b   1.000
_cell.length_c   1.000
_cell.angle_alpha   90.00
_cell.angle_beta   90.00
_cell.angle_gamma   90.00
#
_symmetry.space_group_name_H-M   'P 1'
#
loop_
_entity.id
_entity.type
_entity.pdbx_description
1 polymer ?
#
loop_
_entity_poly.entity_id
_entity_poly.type
_entity_poly.pdbx_seq_one_letter_code
_entity_poly.pdbx_strand_id
1 'polypeptide(L)'
;MKKSILAIAIFAITLISSTEISAQKFPKLDLSPLDAASYPSSYKISDKVVKVVYGRPQLKGRDLAKLAPNDKVWRTGANEAAEITFYKDVVFGGKVVKAGTYSLFTIPASEADWTVILSTARNVWGSYFYKQDEDVVRVSGKISTSEKSIEAFSMLFDKNMTLKMGWENTVVSVSITLAGSED
;
A
#
# COMPACT_ATOMS: atom_id res chain seq x y z
N MET A 1 -23.76 -12.66 65.59
CA MET A 1 -22.50 -13.15 65.03
C MET A 1 -22.63 -13.79 63.60
N LYS A 2 -23.59 -14.70 63.38
CA LYS A 2 -23.74 -15.35 62.00
C LYS A 2 -24.05 -14.40 60.88
N LYS A 3 -24.82 -13.31 61.06
CA LYS A 3 -25.14 -12.31 59.96
C LYS A 3 -23.95 -11.44 59.57
N SER A 4 -23.06 -11.13 60.57
CA SER A 4 -21.86 -10.32 60.30
C SER A 4 -20.80 -11.10 59.52
N ILE A 5 -20.68 -12.41 59.76
CA ILE A 5 -19.75 -13.29 59.00
C ILE A 5 -20.19 -13.43 57.57
N LEU A 6 -21.50 -13.51 57.30
CA LEU A 6 -22.04 -13.61 55.95
C LEU A 6 -21.79 -12.32 55.14
N ALA A 7 -21.92 -11.13 55.77
CA ALA A 7 -21.66 -9.85 55.13
C ALA A 7 -20.16 -9.68 54.76
N ILE A 8 -19.24 -10.13 55.60
CA ILE A 8 -17.79 -10.11 55.37
C ILE A 8 -17.42 -11.08 54.23
N ALA A 9 -18.05 -12.26 54.15
CA ALA A 9 -17.81 -13.23 53.08
C ALA A 9 -18.29 -12.71 51.73
N ILE A 10 -19.43 -12.03 51.63
CA ILE A 10 -19.94 -11.42 50.41
C ILE A 10 -19.02 -10.27 49.96
N PHE A 11 -18.53 -9.45 50.89
CA PHE A 11 -17.59 -8.37 50.58
C PHE A 11 -16.23 -8.89 50.11
N ALA A 12 -15.73 -9.98 50.65
CA ALA A 12 -14.50 -10.64 50.25
C ALA A 12 -14.63 -11.26 48.81
N ILE A 13 -15.79 -11.84 48.49
CA ILE A 13 -16.06 -12.42 47.17
C ILE A 13 -16.14 -11.32 46.09
N THR A 14 -16.69 -10.15 46.40
CA THR A 14 -16.72 -9.01 45.46
C THR A 14 -15.35 -8.39 45.20
N LEU A 15 -14.42 -8.48 46.16
CA LEU A 15 -13.04 -8.02 45.96
C LEU A 15 -12.18 -8.97 45.11
N ILE A 16 -12.53 -10.25 45.01
CA ILE A 16 -11.81 -11.24 44.19
C ILE A 16 -12.28 -11.20 42.72
N SER A 17 -13.44 -10.58 42.44
CA SER A 17 -13.96 -10.41 41.08
C SER A 17 -13.48 -9.11 40.41
N SER A 18 -12.37 -8.54 40.86
CA SER A 18 -11.69 -7.52 40.04
C SER A 18 -11.14 -8.22 38.79
N THR A 19 -11.98 -8.28 37.74
CA THR A 19 -11.50 -8.58 36.42
C THR A 19 -10.38 -7.61 36.13
N GLU A 20 -9.17 -8.12 35.95
CA GLU A 20 -8.07 -7.34 35.41
C GLU A 20 -8.59 -6.72 34.13
N ILE A 21 -8.89 -5.43 34.14
CA ILE A 21 -9.08 -4.67 32.92
C ILE A 21 -7.68 -4.63 32.28
N SER A 22 -7.40 -5.62 31.48
CA SER A 22 -6.19 -5.61 30.65
C SER A 22 -6.25 -4.34 29.84
N ALA A 23 -5.48 -3.32 30.20
CA ALA A 23 -5.39 -2.07 29.47
C ALA A 23 -4.96 -2.43 28.03
N GLN A 24 -5.82 -2.14 27.07
CA GLN A 24 -5.55 -2.40 25.67
C GLN A 24 -4.26 -1.69 25.27
N LYS A 25 -3.23 -2.46 24.93
CA LYS A 25 -1.94 -1.92 24.54
C LYS A 25 -1.97 -1.52 23.08
N PHE A 26 -1.85 -0.24 22.79
CA PHE A 26 -1.72 0.24 21.41
C PHE A 26 -0.41 -0.23 20.79
N PRO A 27 -0.42 -0.58 19.50
CA PRO A 27 0.78 -0.98 18.76
C PRO A 27 1.77 0.18 18.67
N LYS A 28 3.04 -0.13 18.54
CA LYS A 28 4.08 0.85 18.18
C LYS A 28 3.93 1.26 16.70
N LEU A 29 4.53 2.38 16.33
CA LEU A 29 4.63 2.77 14.93
C LEU A 29 5.33 1.67 14.13
N ASP A 30 4.78 1.38 12.94
CA ASP A 30 5.39 0.42 12.01
C ASP A 30 6.72 0.98 11.46
N LEU A 31 7.66 0.07 11.20
CA LEU A 31 8.96 0.41 10.61
C LEU A 31 8.87 0.81 9.13
N SER A 32 7.77 0.48 8.48
CA SER A 32 7.43 0.82 7.11
C SER A 32 6.08 1.57 7.11
N PRO A 33 6.05 2.83 7.53
CA PRO A 33 4.81 3.56 7.74
C PRO A 33 3.97 3.61 6.47
N LEU A 34 2.65 3.61 6.66
CA LEU A 34 1.70 3.79 5.58
C LEU A 34 1.75 5.23 5.08
N ASP A 35 1.71 5.42 3.77
CA ASP A 35 1.69 6.72 3.10
C ASP A 35 0.67 6.72 1.96
N ALA A 36 0.35 7.90 1.43
CA ALA A 36 -0.57 8.06 0.33
C ALA A 36 -0.12 9.15 -0.64
N ALA A 37 -0.30 8.90 -1.93
CA ALA A 37 -0.18 9.90 -2.97
C ALA A 37 -1.50 10.00 -3.75
N SER A 38 -1.80 11.18 -4.30
CA SER A 38 -3.04 11.40 -5.07
C SER A 38 -2.85 12.41 -6.19
N TYR A 39 -3.72 12.33 -7.20
CA TYR A 39 -3.80 13.34 -8.25
C TYR A 39 -5.24 13.87 -8.36
N PRO A 40 -5.43 15.20 -8.46
CA PRO A 40 -4.44 16.24 -8.25
C PRO A 40 -3.80 16.19 -6.85
N SER A 41 -2.48 16.51 -6.75
CA SER A 41 -1.73 16.43 -5.48
C SER A 41 -2.06 17.53 -4.47
N SER A 42 -2.64 18.65 -4.94
CA SER A 42 -3.01 19.78 -4.07
C SER A 42 -4.04 19.36 -3.01
N TYR A 43 -3.75 19.65 -1.74
CA TYR A 43 -4.67 19.42 -0.62
C TYR A 43 -5.94 20.27 -0.70
N LYS A 44 -5.95 21.35 -1.49
CA LYS A 44 -7.12 22.22 -1.71
C LYS A 44 -8.13 21.62 -2.67
N ILE A 45 -7.78 20.57 -3.42
CA ILE A 45 -8.65 19.91 -4.40
C ILE A 45 -9.08 18.57 -3.81
N SER A 46 -10.34 18.44 -3.43
CA SER A 46 -10.94 17.22 -2.88
C SER A 46 -11.37 16.23 -3.97
N ASP A 47 -11.76 16.72 -5.16
CA ASP A 47 -12.12 15.87 -6.31
C ASP A 47 -10.86 15.24 -6.90
N LYS A 48 -10.50 14.08 -6.37
CA LYS A 48 -9.35 13.30 -6.84
C LYS A 48 -9.73 12.42 -8.03
N VAL A 49 -8.80 12.26 -8.96
CA VAL A 49 -8.91 11.29 -10.05
C VAL A 49 -8.38 9.94 -9.61
N VAL A 50 -7.26 9.95 -8.87
CA VAL A 50 -6.59 8.73 -8.40
C VAL A 50 -5.94 8.98 -7.04
N LYS A 51 -5.92 7.94 -6.20
CA LYS A 51 -5.18 7.89 -4.94
C LYS A 51 -4.54 6.51 -4.80
N VAL A 52 -3.30 6.46 -4.35
CA VAL A 52 -2.62 5.22 -3.96
C VAL A 52 -2.27 5.29 -2.47
N VAL A 53 -2.45 4.16 -1.77
CA VAL A 53 -2.06 3.96 -0.37
C VAL A 53 -1.08 2.81 -0.32
N TYR A 54 0.05 2.97 0.37
CA TYR A 54 1.13 2.00 0.31
C TYR A 54 2.04 2.07 1.53
N GLY A 55 2.62 0.95 1.94
CA GLY A 55 3.68 0.92 2.95
C GLY A 55 5.01 1.35 2.37
N ARG A 56 5.82 2.09 3.14
CA ARG A 56 7.13 2.62 2.72
C ARG A 56 8.28 1.83 3.34
N PRO A 57 8.71 0.70 2.74
CA PRO A 57 9.91 0.01 3.20
C PRO A 57 11.15 0.88 2.96
N GLN A 58 12.15 0.71 3.84
CA GLN A 58 13.43 1.40 3.78
C GLN A 58 14.52 0.41 3.39
N LEU A 59 15.54 0.87 2.66
CA LEU A 59 16.70 0.05 2.28
C LEU A 59 17.48 -0.40 3.53
N LYS A 60 17.83 0.50 4.40
CA LYS A 60 18.66 0.24 5.59
C LYS A 60 19.93 -0.56 5.23
N GLY A 61 20.60 -0.13 4.17
CA GLY A 61 21.81 -0.78 3.65
C GLY A 61 21.60 -2.12 2.95
N ARG A 62 20.35 -2.48 2.63
CA ARG A 62 20.03 -3.69 1.85
C ARG A 62 19.88 -3.35 0.37
N ASP A 63 20.26 -4.29 -0.49
CA ASP A 63 20.09 -4.16 -1.93
C ASP A 63 18.59 -4.26 -2.32
N LEU A 64 18.17 -3.47 -3.30
CA LEU A 64 16.81 -3.51 -3.84
C LEU A 64 16.40 -4.92 -4.29
N ALA A 65 17.28 -5.63 -4.98
CA ALA A 65 17.03 -6.98 -5.46
C ALA A 65 16.75 -8.02 -4.36
N LYS A 66 17.17 -7.77 -3.11
CA LYS A 66 16.80 -8.62 -1.95
C LYS A 66 15.41 -8.32 -1.42
N LEU A 67 14.94 -7.07 -1.59
CA LEU A 67 13.66 -6.60 -1.07
C LEU A 67 12.52 -6.75 -2.09
N ALA A 68 12.83 -6.53 -3.36
CA ALA A 68 11.95 -6.69 -4.51
C ALA A 68 12.66 -7.51 -5.59
N PRO A 69 12.74 -8.86 -5.43
CA PRO A 69 13.49 -9.73 -6.33
C PRO A 69 12.96 -9.69 -7.76
N ASN A 70 13.90 -9.73 -8.74
CA ASN A 70 13.55 -9.82 -10.14
C ASN A 70 12.70 -11.06 -10.45
N ASP A 71 11.84 -10.95 -11.45
CA ASP A 71 10.96 -11.99 -11.97
C ASP A 71 9.97 -12.56 -10.93
N LYS A 72 9.79 -11.88 -9.80
CA LYS A 72 8.81 -12.25 -8.77
C LYS A 72 7.80 -11.13 -8.55
N VAL A 73 6.54 -11.54 -8.34
CA VAL A 73 5.50 -10.60 -7.96
C VAL A 73 5.81 -9.97 -6.61
N TRP A 74 5.94 -8.66 -6.60
CA TRP A 74 6.15 -7.86 -5.41
C TRP A 74 4.90 -7.02 -5.11
N ARG A 75 4.54 -6.94 -3.83
CA ARG A 75 3.37 -6.18 -3.32
C ARG A 75 3.45 -4.66 -3.48
N THR A 76 4.50 -4.15 -4.12
CA THR A 76 4.74 -2.72 -4.40
C THR A 76 4.68 -1.86 -3.13
N GLY A 77 5.35 -2.34 -2.08
CA GLY A 77 5.34 -1.70 -0.77
C GLY A 77 5.78 -2.63 0.35
N ALA A 78 5.24 -2.42 1.55
CA ALA A 78 5.49 -3.23 2.74
C ALA A 78 4.16 -3.57 3.42
N ASN A 79 4.15 -4.67 4.17
CA ASN A 79 2.98 -5.21 4.88
C ASN A 79 1.89 -5.63 3.88
N GLU A 80 0.78 -4.91 3.80
CA GLU A 80 -0.23 -5.09 2.78
C GLU A 80 0.28 -4.68 1.39
N ALA A 81 -0.30 -5.24 0.35
CA ALA A 81 -0.05 -4.78 -1.01
C ALA A 81 -0.56 -3.33 -1.16
N ALA A 82 0.14 -2.52 -1.95
CA ALA A 82 -0.33 -1.18 -2.25
C ALA A 82 -1.72 -1.24 -2.90
N GLU A 83 -2.60 -0.30 -2.54
CA GLU A 83 -3.92 -0.18 -3.16
C GLU A 83 -4.05 1.16 -3.89
N ILE A 84 -4.49 1.10 -5.14
CA ILE A 84 -4.77 2.27 -5.97
C ILE A 84 -6.27 2.37 -6.24
N THR A 85 -6.84 3.54 -5.96
CA THR A 85 -8.26 3.84 -6.22
C THR A 85 -8.35 4.85 -7.35
N PHE A 86 -9.02 4.47 -8.43
CA PHE A 86 -9.45 5.37 -9.50
C PHE A 86 -10.89 5.82 -9.21
N TYR A 87 -11.10 7.11 -9.10
CA TYR A 87 -12.43 7.70 -8.87
C TYR A 87 -13.19 7.95 -10.17
N LYS A 88 -12.51 7.84 -11.30
CA LYS A 88 -13.04 7.96 -12.67
C LYS A 88 -12.47 6.85 -13.53
N ASP A 89 -13.09 6.52 -14.64
CA ASP A 89 -12.52 5.62 -15.64
C ASP A 89 -11.23 6.24 -16.22
N VAL A 90 -10.19 5.44 -16.33
CA VAL A 90 -8.86 5.91 -16.79
C VAL A 90 -8.27 4.99 -17.85
N VAL A 91 -7.28 5.49 -18.55
CA VAL A 91 -6.34 4.71 -19.36
C VAL A 91 -5.05 4.59 -18.54
N PHE A 92 -4.74 3.41 -18.05
CA PHE A 92 -3.55 3.10 -17.26
C PHE A 92 -2.52 2.36 -18.13
N GLY A 93 -1.40 2.98 -18.43
CA GLY A 93 -0.37 2.39 -19.29
C GLY A 93 -0.89 1.93 -20.65
N GLY A 94 -1.83 2.67 -21.25
CA GLY A 94 -2.47 2.34 -22.52
C GLY A 94 -3.65 1.36 -22.45
N LYS A 95 -4.09 0.94 -21.25
CA LYS A 95 -5.22 0.03 -21.08
C LYS A 95 -6.35 0.72 -20.31
N VAL A 96 -7.58 0.59 -20.80
CA VAL A 96 -8.77 1.14 -20.12
C VAL A 96 -9.01 0.38 -18.81
N VAL A 97 -9.16 1.13 -17.71
CA VAL A 97 -9.46 0.62 -16.38
C VAL A 97 -10.66 1.38 -15.82
N LYS A 98 -11.64 0.67 -15.33
CA LYS A 98 -12.84 1.26 -14.72
C LYS A 98 -12.51 1.89 -13.37
N ALA A 99 -13.33 2.87 -12.97
CA ALA A 99 -13.31 3.41 -11.61
C ALA A 99 -13.46 2.25 -10.60
N GLY A 100 -12.66 2.31 -9.54
CA GLY A 100 -12.61 1.24 -8.53
C GLY A 100 -11.30 1.21 -7.78
N THR A 101 -11.20 0.31 -6.81
CA THR A 101 -9.97 0.09 -6.04
C THR A 101 -9.35 -1.26 -6.43
N TYR A 102 -8.06 -1.25 -6.65
CA TYR A 102 -7.26 -2.39 -7.11
C TYR A 102 -6.00 -2.53 -6.27
N SER A 103 -5.56 -3.75 -6.02
CA SER A 103 -4.20 -3.96 -5.52
C SER A 103 -3.20 -3.71 -6.64
N LEU A 104 -2.10 -3.05 -6.30
CA LEU A 104 -1.00 -2.71 -7.18
C LEU A 104 0.17 -3.67 -6.90
N PHE A 105 0.48 -4.53 -7.85
CA PHE A 105 1.66 -5.38 -7.81
C PHE A 105 2.65 -4.96 -8.90
N THR A 106 3.92 -5.29 -8.70
CA THR A 106 4.95 -5.16 -9.74
C THR A 106 5.77 -6.43 -9.84
N ILE A 107 6.35 -6.66 -11.03
CA ILE A 107 7.37 -7.68 -11.23
C ILE A 107 8.62 -6.91 -11.67
N PRO A 108 9.62 -6.77 -10.78
CA PRO A 108 10.90 -6.16 -11.10
C PRO A 108 11.63 -6.95 -12.20
N ALA A 109 12.41 -6.23 -13.01
CA ALA A 109 13.32 -6.82 -13.98
C ALA A 109 14.67 -6.09 -13.94
N SER A 110 15.76 -6.79 -14.23
CA SER A 110 17.12 -6.24 -14.14
C SER A 110 17.49 -5.36 -15.33
N GLU A 111 17.04 -5.72 -16.54
CA GLU A 111 17.47 -5.10 -17.81
C GLU A 111 16.29 -4.68 -18.68
N ALA A 112 15.08 -4.68 -18.16
CA ALA A 112 13.87 -4.35 -18.88
C ALA A 112 12.92 -3.53 -18.02
N ASP A 113 11.91 -2.94 -18.66
CA ASP A 113 10.79 -2.30 -17.95
C ASP A 113 10.13 -3.28 -17.00
N TRP A 114 9.74 -2.80 -15.82
CA TRP A 114 9.00 -3.61 -14.87
C TRP A 114 7.57 -3.87 -15.36
N THR A 115 7.03 -5.04 -15.05
CA THR A 115 5.60 -5.26 -15.24
C THR A 115 4.84 -4.64 -14.05
N VAL A 116 3.85 -3.81 -14.35
CA VAL A 116 2.94 -3.22 -13.35
C VAL A 116 1.56 -3.83 -13.53
N ILE A 117 0.97 -4.30 -12.43
CA ILE A 117 -0.24 -5.12 -12.41
C ILE A 117 -1.30 -4.44 -11.54
N LEU A 118 -2.53 -4.37 -12.03
CA LEU A 118 -3.70 -4.07 -11.22
C LEU A 118 -4.52 -5.36 -11.05
N SER A 119 -4.84 -5.71 -9.80
CA SER A 119 -5.58 -6.92 -9.45
C SER A 119 -6.87 -6.57 -8.72
N THR A 120 -7.90 -7.40 -8.89
CA THR A 120 -9.16 -7.30 -8.14
C THR A 120 -9.03 -7.76 -6.69
N ALA A 121 -7.99 -8.52 -6.33
CA ALA A 121 -7.67 -8.85 -4.94
C ALA A 121 -7.52 -7.57 -4.13
N ARG A 122 -8.08 -7.52 -2.92
CA ARG A 122 -7.98 -6.36 -2.02
C ARG A 122 -7.72 -6.78 -0.59
N ASN A 123 -7.15 -5.87 0.20
CA ASN A 123 -6.81 -6.12 1.61
C ASN A 123 -5.89 -7.34 1.77
N VAL A 124 -4.96 -7.55 0.83
CA VAL A 124 -4.08 -8.72 0.83
C VAL A 124 -2.74 -8.40 1.47
N TRP A 125 -2.29 -9.29 2.35
CA TRP A 125 -0.97 -9.17 2.98
C TRP A 125 0.12 -9.74 2.06
N GLY A 126 1.06 -8.89 1.66
CA GLY A 126 2.16 -9.32 0.80
C GLY A 126 1.71 -9.68 -0.61
N SER A 127 2.41 -10.61 -1.22
CA SER A 127 2.06 -11.24 -2.51
C SER A 127 1.90 -12.76 -2.39
N TYR A 128 1.72 -13.27 -1.17
CA TYR A 128 1.68 -14.71 -0.88
C TYR A 128 0.50 -15.43 -1.53
N PHE A 129 -0.62 -14.73 -1.66
CA PHE A 129 -1.87 -15.26 -2.21
C PHE A 129 -2.21 -14.64 -3.57
N TYR A 130 -1.22 -14.03 -4.22
CA TYR A 130 -1.40 -13.47 -5.55
C TYR A 130 -1.84 -14.55 -6.55
N LYS A 131 -2.86 -14.23 -7.37
CA LYS A 131 -3.36 -15.06 -8.44
C LYS A 131 -3.45 -14.24 -9.72
N GLN A 132 -2.89 -14.78 -10.79
CA GLN A 132 -2.84 -14.09 -12.08
C GLN A 132 -4.23 -13.97 -12.74
N ASP A 133 -5.16 -14.84 -12.45
CA ASP A 133 -6.53 -14.80 -12.93
C ASP A 133 -7.37 -13.66 -12.33
N GLU A 134 -6.87 -13.02 -11.27
CA GLU A 134 -7.43 -11.81 -10.66
C GLU A 134 -6.88 -10.52 -11.28
N ASP A 135 -5.95 -10.61 -12.24
CA ASP A 135 -5.36 -9.43 -12.90
C ASP A 135 -6.36 -8.75 -13.84
N VAL A 136 -6.54 -7.45 -13.64
CA VAL A 136 -7.34 -6.60 -14.53
C VAL A 136 -6.52 -6.15 -15.72
N VAL A 137 -5.29 -5.68 -15.45
CA VAL A 137 -4.34 -5.28 -16.48
C VAL A 137 -2.91 -5.57 -16.04
N ARG A 138 -2.05 -5.83 -17.05
CA ARG A 138 -0.60 -5.84 -16.95
C ARG A 138 -0.05 -4.85 -17.97
N VAL A 139 0.76 -3.91 -17.51
CA VAL A 139 1.34 -2.85 -18.35
C VAL A 139 2.84 -2.73 -18.09
N SER A 140 3.56 -2.13 -19.05
CA SER A 140 4.98 -1.83 -18.90
C SER A 140 5.15 -0.57 -18.05
N GLY A 141 5.90 -0.69 -16.95
CA GLY A 141 6.37 0.42 -16.12
C GLY A 141 7.75 0.85 -16.59
N LYS A 142 7.84 1.99 -17.25
CA LYS A 142 9.08 2.53 -17.80
C LYS A 142 10.10 2.85 -16.73
N ILE A 143 11.32 2.31 -16.90
CA ILE A 143 12.42 2.53 -15.97
C ILE A 143 13.22 3.78 -16.34
N SER A 144 13.60 4.51 -15.28
CA SER A 144 14.61 5.56 -15.34
C SER A 144 15.44 5.53 -14.06
N THR A 145 16.60 6.20 -14.09
CA THR A 145 17.52 6.25 -12.95
C THR A 145 17.37 7.58 -12.23
N SER A 146 17.27 7.53 -10.91
CA SER A 146 17.35 8.71 -10.05
C SER A 146 18.82 9.08 -9.80
N GLU A 147 19.15 10.38 -9.87
CA GLU A 147 20.48 10.89 -9.54
C GLU A 147 20.87 10.65 -8.07
N LYS A 148 19.88 10.61 -7.19
CA LYS A 148 20.05 10.39 -5.76
C LYS A 148 19.32 9.13 -5.33
N SER A 149 19.96 8.32 -4.48
CA SER A 149 19.34 7.15 -3.90
C SER A 149 18.12 7.52 -3.05
N ILE A 150 17.02 6.82 -3.27
CA ILE A 150 15.75 6.97 -2.55
C ILE A 150 15.71 5.90 -1.47
N GLU A 151 16.02 6.28 -0.24
CA GLU A 151 16.14 5.36 0.90
C GLU A 151 14.80 4.66 1.24
N ALA A 152 13.71 5.41 1.30
CA ALA A 152 12.39 4.88 1.57
C ALA A 152 11.58 4.82 0.28
N PHE A 153 11.06 3.65 -0.07
CA PHE A 153 10.14 3.49 -1.20
C PHE A 153 9.09 4.60 -1.21
N SER A 154 8.91 5.23 -2.35
CA SER A 154 8.05 6.40 -2.47
C SER A 154 7.27 6.40 -3.77
N MET A 155 6.01 6.82 -3.69
CA MET A 155 5.16 7.04 -4.86
C MET A 155 4.73 8.49 -4.95
N LEU A 156 4.58 8.98 -6.19
CA LEU A 156 3.98 10.29 -6.47
C LEU A 156 3.28 10.26 -7.83
N PHE A 157 2.42 11.24 -8.04
CA PHE A 157 1.90 11.57 -9.36
C PHE A 157 2.52 12.90 -9.82
N ASP A 158 3.08 12.93 -11.02
CA ASP A 158 3.59 14.17 -11.59
C ASP A 158 2.45 15.04 -12.18
N LYS A 159 2.81 16.19 -12.75
CA LYS A 159 1.85 17.14 -13.34
C LYS A 159 1.01 16.56 -14.50
N ASN A 160 1.50 15.52 -15.14
CA ASN A 160 0.85 14.82 -16.24
C ASN A 160 0.07 13.57 -15.78
N MET A 161 -0.18 13.44 -14.48
CA MET A 161 -0.83 12.28 -13.85
C MET A 161 -0.06 10.96 -14.04
N THR A 162 1.26 11.01 -14.33
CA THR A 162 2.10 9.81 -14.38
C THR A 162 2.38 9.33 -12.97
N LEU A 163 2.03 8.08 -12.66
CA LEU A 163 2.45 7.41 -11.43
C LEU A 163 3.96 7.15 -11.51
N LYS A 164 4.71 7.63 -10.54
CA LYS A 164 6.14 7.33 -10.37
C LYS A 164 6.36 6.61 -9.05
N MET A 165 7.08 5.51 -9.11
CA MET A 165 7.44 4.65 -7.98
C MET A 165 8.97 4.62 -7.89
N GLY A 166 9.53 5.17 -6.82
CA GLY A 166 10.97 5.33 -6.66
C GLY A 166 11.52 4.54 -5.47
N TRP A 167 12.61 3.80 -5.68
CA TRP A 167 13.36 3.14 -4.62
C TRP A 167 14.81 2.92 -5.05
N GLU A 168 15.77 3.13 -4.15
CA GLU A 168 17.20 3.16 -4.47
C GLU A 168 17.46 4.17 -5.61
N ASN A 169 18.04 3.77 -6.70
CA ASN A 169 18.21 4.59 -7.91
C ASN A 169 17.20 4.26 -9.02
N THR A 170 16.25 3.36 -8.76
CA THR A 170 15.25 2.93 -9.74
C THR A 170 13.98 3.76 -9.60
N VAL A 171 13.49 4.30 -10.72
CA VAL A 171 12.19 4.95 -10.83
C VAL A 171 11.38 4.26 -11.92
N VAL A 172 10.24 3.71 -11.55
CA VAL A 172 9.27 3.07 -12.47
C VAL A 172 8.13 4.03 -12.73
N SER A 173 7.77 4.25 -13.99
CA SER A 173 6.74 5.22 -14.40
C SER A 173 5.64 4.58 -15.22
N VAL A 174 4.38 4.90 -14.91
CA VAL A 174 3.20 4.47 -15.68
C VAL A 174 2.33 5.70 -15.97
N SER A 175 2.02 5.94 -17.24
CA SER A 175 1.12 7.01 -17.65
C SER A 175 -0.32 6.70 -17.27
N ILE A 176 -1.06 7.73 -16.84
CA ILE A 176 -2.50 7.65 -16.58
C ILE A 176 -3.16 8.83 -17.30
N THR A 177 -4.27 8.59 -17.98
CA THR A 177 -5.12 9.64 -18.56
C THR A 177 -6.58 9.34 -18.25
N LEU A 178 -7.46 10.31 -18.35
CA LEU A 178 -8.90 10.05 -18.22
C LEU A 178 -9.39 9.26 -19.45
N ALA A 179 -10.23 8.25 -19.23
CA ALA A 179 -10.88 7.57 -20.34
C ALA A 179 -11.90 8.50 -21.00
N GLY A 180 -11.88 8.56 -22.35
CA GLY A 180 -12.79 9.43 -23.13
C GLY A 180 -12.36 10.89 -23.26
N SER A 181 -11.20 11.29 -22.76
CA SER A 181 -10.55 12.52 -23.20
C SER A 181 -9.89 12.21 -24.55
N GLU A 182 -10.53 12.62 -25.64
CA GLU A 182 -9.86 12.70 -26.94
C GLU A 182 -8.79 13.81 -26.85
N ASP A 183 -7.56 13.50 -27.28
CA ASP A 183 -6.47 14.46 -27.46
C ASP A 183 -6.78 15.41 -28.64
#